data_d8b3b46087dfced27cffec6ebe384240
#
_entry.id   d8b3b46087dfced27cffec6ebe384240
#
_cell.length_a   1.000
_cell.length_b   1.000
_cell.length_c   1.000
_cell.angle_alpha   90.00
_cell.angle_beta   90.00
_cell.angle_gamma   90.00
#
_symmetry.space_group_name_H-M   'P 1'
#
loop_
_entity.id
_entity.type
_entity.pdbx_description
1 polymer ?
#
loop_
_entity_poly.entity_id
_entity_poly.type
_entity_poly.pdbx_seq_one_letter_code
_entity_poly.pdbx_strand_id
1 'polypeptide(L)'
;MKKSSTGSLLAISASFAAMMIATAAPAYAQDEAQADDAADQPAIIVTGTRRTDRTVADSPVPVDVLSAADLVNSGSTETNRLLNQLVPSFNFPQPSLTDGTDSLRPATLRGLAPDQVLVLVNGKRRHQSSLINLNGSVGRGSTAVDMNTIPPLAIERIEVLRDGAASLYGSDAIAGVINVQLKKGVGGRAQATYGKYITTMEDVGQVDTVGLTTGASDNPVITYTGQDRKRRDGDTYTFASNFGLPVGDSGYLNFTAEYKDRSPTNRSGADIRRNYFAPGDPREATFNRYAHRYGDGVSKDLNFFLNAGYDLSDNIEFYTFGSYGVRDGNGAGFYRRSTDARNRDWAASTTTFVPIYADGFLPLIVSEIVDISAAAGLRGALGSWDYDLSVVYGSNLLNYKIENSVNTSLGGTDSARRFNAGGMRAGQTTVNLDMRRDLDLGIGDSISLAFGGEYRDENYKIVAGELQSYVNGPFSAPPFGAAGGSQVFPG
;
A
#
# COMPACT_ATOMS: atom_id res chain seq x y z
N MET A 1 6.63 -1.65 -30.90
CA MET A 1 6.21 -2.97 -30.43
C MET A 1 7.11 -3.38 -29.27
N LYS A 2 6.71 -3.09 -28.02
CA LYS A 2 7.33 -3.64 -26.81
C LYS A 2 6.31 -4.65 -26.24
N LYS A 3 6.72 -5.90 -26.11
CA LYS A 3 5.91 -6.98 -25.51
C LYS A 3 5.59 -6.62 -24.06
N SER A 4 4.36 -6.89 -23.67
CA SER A 4 3.79 -6.58 -22.36
C SER A 4 4.64 -7.14 -21.21
N SER A 5 4.85 -6.32 -20.19
CA SER A 5 5.58 -6.65 -18.96
C SER A 5 4.96 -7.81 -18.13
N THR A 6 3.73 -8.18 -18.44
CA THR A 6 3.05 -9.33 -17.81
C THR A 6 3.77 -10.67 -17.98
N GLY A 7 4.51 -10.86 -19.09
CA GLY A 7 5.32 -12.06 -19.28
C GLY A 7 6.55 -12.14 -18.36
N SER A 8 7.12 -11.01 -17.97
CA SER A 8 8.28 -10.96 -17.06
C SER A 8 7.93 -11.30 -15.61
N LEU A 9 6.79 -10.82 -15.13
CA LEU A 9 6.33 -11.11 -13.75
C LEU A 9 5.94 -12.58 -13.56
N LEU A 10 5.31 -13.20 -14.58
CA LEU A 10 4.99 -14.64 -14.56
C LEU A 10 6.26 -15.52 -14.61
N ALA A 11 7.28 -15.11 -15.36
CA ALA A 11 8.55 -15.83 -15.41
C ALA A 11 9.33 -15.72 -14.09
N ILE A 12 9.28 -14.55 -13.42
CA ILE A 12 9.91 -14.33 -12.11
C ILE A 12 9.16 -15.11 -11.02
N SER A 13 7.82 -15.18 -11.07
CA SER A 13 7.02 -15.93 -10.10
C SER A 13 7.22 -17.45 -10.22
N ALA A 14 7.38 -17.98 -11.43
CA ALA A 14 7.67 -19.40 -11.63
C ALA A 14 9.08 -19.78 -11.19
N SER A 15 10.07 -18.90 -11.43
CA SER A 15 11.45 -19.09 -10.96
C SER A 15 11.55 -19.00 -9.44
N PHE A 16 10.75 -18.14 -8.79
CA PHE A 16 10.70 -17.98 -7.36
C PHE A 16 10.05 -19.21 -6.67
N ALA A 17 8.97 -19.75 -7.21
CA ALA A 17 8.37 -20.98 -6.73
C ALA A 17 9.34 -22.17 -6.84
N ALA A 18 10.10 -22.26 -7.93
CA ALA A 18 11.13 -23.30 -8.12
C ALA A 18 12.31 -23.14 -7.14
N MET A 19 12.69 -21.90 -6.82
CA MET A 19 13.77 -21.62 -5.85
C MET A 19 13.34 -21.95 -4.41
N MET A 20 12.05 -21.80 -4.07
CA MET A 20 11.51 -22.17 -2.76
C MET A 20 11.39 -23.68 -2.56
N ILE A 21 11.22 -24.46 -3.63
CA ILE A 21 11.14 -25.93 -3.57
C ILE A 21 12.55 -26.55 -3.46
N ALA A 22 13.58 -25.91 -4.03
CA ALA A 22 14.95 -26.41 -3.99
C ALA A 22 15.64 -26.27 -2.61
N THR A 23 15.08 -25.47 -1.68
CA THR A 23 15.62 -25.27 -0.34
C THR A 23 14.93 -26.10 0.75
N ALA A 24 14.09 -27.07 0.40
CA ALA A 24 13.56 -28.06 1.32
C ALA A 24 14.66 -29.08 1.72
N ALA A 25 15.74 -28.60 2.33
CA ALA A 25 16.57 -29.46 3.16
C ALA A 25 15.74 -29.89 4.38
N PRO A 26 15.89 -31.12 4.89
CA PRO A 26 15.13 -31.58 6.05
C PRO A 26 15.37 -30.61 7.21
N ALA A 27 14.30 -29.92 7.62
CA ALA A 27 14.30 -29.14 8.85
C ALA A 27 14.48 -30.12 9.98
N TYR A 28 15.65 -30.14 10.60
CA TYR A 28 15.79 -30.71 11.92
C TYR A 28 14.92 -29.86 12.85
N ALA A 29 13.89 -30.49 13.42
CA ALA A 29 13.13 -29.91 14.50
C ALA A 29 14.13 -29.68 15.66
N GLN A 30 14.53 -28.42 15.87
CA GLN A 30 15.17 -28.02 17.10
C GLN A 30 14.07 -27.80 18.14
N ASP A 31 14.28 -28.39 19.29
CA ASP A 31 13.42 -28.40 20.47
C ASP A 31 12.81 -27.01 20.75
N GLU A 32 11.51 -26.98 20.92
CA GLU A 32 10.73 -25.84 21.41
C GLU A 32 11.01 -25.48 22.90
N ALA A 33 12.04 -26.08 23.51
CA ALA A 33 12.30 -25.98 24.96
C ALA A 33 12.99 -24.67 25.41
N GLN A 34 13.23 -23.70 24.54
CA GLN A 34 13.88 -22.41 24.91
C GLN A 34 13.06 -21.16 24.68
N ALA A 35 11.79 -21.28 24.33
CA ALA A 35 10.92 -20.11 24.05
C ALA A 35 10.20 -19.57 25.31
N ASP A 36 10.10 -20.34 26.39
CA ASP A 36 9.30 -19.99 27.58
C ASP A 36 9.99 -19.03 28.56
N ASP A 37 11.32 -18.96 28.61
CA ASP A 37 12.03 -18.07 29.56
C ASP A 37 12.26 -16.64 29.05
N ALA A 38 12.06 -16.39 27.74
CA ALA A 38 12.19 -15.04 27.15
C ALA A 38 10.89 -14.21 27.22
N ALA A 39 9.77 -14.83 27.55
CA ALA A 39 8.45 -14.17 27.56
C ALA A 39 8.22 -13.28 28.78
N ASP A 40 9.01 -13.36 29.82
CA ASP A 40 8.79 -12.67 31.11
C ASP A 40 9.74 -11.47 31.35
N GLN A 41 10.65 -11.15 30.43
CA GLN A 41 11.43 -9.92 30.53
C GLN A 41 10.70 -8.76 29.84
N PRO A 42 10.52 -7.62 30.54
CA PRO A 42 9.87 -6.46 29.94
C PRO A 42 10.65 -6.00 28.70
N ALA A 43 9.95 -5.90 27.56
CA ALA A 43 10.57 -5.50 26.29
C ALA A 43 11.22 -4.11 26.43
N ILE A 44 12.51 -4.03 26.14
CA ILE A 44 13.23 -2.76 26.05
C ILE A 44 12.70 -2.02 24.82
N ILE A 45 12.19 -0.80 25.03
CA ILE A 45 11.72 0.07 23.96
C ILE A 45 12.84 1.02 23.51
N VAL A 46 12.89 1.28 22.22
CA VAL A 46 13.83 2.25 21.63
C VAL A 46 13.11 3.49 21.06
N THR A 47 11.79 3.51 21.10
CA THR A 47 10.96 4.59 20.57
C THR A 47 10.55 5.56 21.67
N GLY A 48 10.65 6.86 21.38
CA GLY A 48 10.29 7.92 22.34
C GLY A 48 11.34 8.20 23.41
N THR A 49 12.52 7.57 23.31
CA THR A 49 13.63 7.77 24.24
C THR A 49 14.97 7.69 23.53
N ARG A 50 15.99 8.33 24.12
CA ARG A 50 17.40 8.13 23.74
C ARG A 50 18.13 7.20 24.72
N ARG A 51 17.44 6.72 25.76
CA ARG A 51 17.98 5.72 26.70
C ARG A 51 17.82 4.33 26.11
N THR A 52 18.76 3.43 26.43
CA THR A 52 18.79 2.05 25.90
C THR A 52 18.25 1.01 26.90
N ASP A 53 17.93 1.45 28.13
CA ASP A 53 17.50 0.62 29.26
C ASP A 53 16.03 0.79 29.66
N ARG A 54 15.26 1.57 28.87
CA ARG A 54 13.87 1.85 29.21
C ARG A 54 12.93 0.74 28.75
N THR A 55 12.02 0.36 29.64
CA THR A 55 10.93 -0.56 29.34
C THR A 55 9.62 0.17 29.04
N VAL A 56 8.60 -0.56 28.58
CA VAL A 56 7.24 -0.01 28.36
C VAL A 56 6.68 0.60 29.66
N ALA A 57 6.94 -0.08 30.81
CA ALA A 57 6.45 0.39 32.11
C ALA A 57 7.10 1.71 32.55
N ASP A 58 8.34 1.97 32.13
CA ASP A 58 9.09 3.18 32.49
C ASP A 58 8.81 4.36 31.52
N SER A 59 8.03 4.13 30.47
CA SER A 59 7.74 5.15 29.48
C SER A 59 6.74 6.17 30.02
N PRO A 60 7.05 7.49 29.96
CA PRO A 60 6.11 8.54 30.38
C PRO A 60 4.92 8.70 29.42
N VAL A 61 4.98 8.07 28.25
CA VAL A 61 3.97 8.11 27.21
C VAL A 61 3.59 6.68 26.77
N PRO A 62 2.34 6.45 26.34
CA PRO A 62 1.90 5.11 25.93
C PRO A 62 2.66 4.60 24.71
N VAL A 63 3.30 3.44 24.85
CA VAL A 63 3.94 2.71 23.75
C VAL A 63 3.34 1.33 23.68
N ASP A 64 2.78 0.98 22.52
CA ASP A 64 2.37 -0.39 22.23
C ASP A 64 3.55 -1.13 21.60
N VAL A 65 3.82 -2.34 22.05
CA VAL A 65 4.82 -3.22 21.45
C VAL A 65 4.10 -4.46 20.92
N LEU A 66 4.21 -4.67 19.60
CA LEU A 66 3.64 -5.81 18.90
C LEU A 66 4.77 -6.75 18.52
N SER A 67 4.77 -7.96 19.07
CA SER A 67 5.78 -8.97 18.78
C SER A 67 5.59 -9.64 17.41
N ALA A 68 6.61 -10.33 16.91
CA ALA A 68 6.49 -11.14 15.70
C ALA A 68 5.38 -12.21 15.83
N ALA A 69 5.15 -12.74 17.03
CA ALA A 69 4.06 -13.70 17.29
C ALA A 69 2.69 -13.07 17.14
N ASP A 70 2.48 -11.86 17.67
CA ASP A 70 1.20 -11.13 17.54
C ASP A 70 0.87 -10.86 16.05
N LEU A 71 1.90 -10.48 15.27
CA LEU A 71 1.75 -10.21 13.84
C LEU A 71 1.35 -11.48 13.07
N VAL A 72 1.93 -12.61 13.38
CA VAL A 72 1.61 -13.89 12.70
C VAL A 72 0.23 -14.41 13.11
N ASN A 73 -0.11 -14.34 14.40
CA ASN A 73 -1.35 -14.89 14.95
C ASN A 73 -2.61 -14.10 14.54
N SER A 74 -2.46 -12.88 14.10
CA SER A 74 -3.60 -12.05 13.64
C SER A 74 -4.23 -12.53 12.33
N GLY A 75 -3.54 -13.39 11.57
CA GLY A 75 -4.02 -13.97 10.31
C GLY A 75 -4.04 -13.02 9.11
N SER A 76 -3.63 -11.77 9.27
CA SER A 76 -3.47 -10.83 8.16
C SER A 76 -2.07 -10.89 7.54
N THR A 77 -1.98 -10.72 6.24
CA THR A 77 -0.70 -10.66 5.51
C THR A 77 -0.32 -9.22 5.11
N GLU A 78 -1.08 -8.21 5.54
CA GLU A 78 -0.80 -6.81 5.28
C GLU A 78 -0.45 -6.09 6.58
N THR A 79 0.75 -5.50 6.67
CA THR A 79 1.25 -4.82 7.89
C THR A 79 0.31 -3.71 8.38
N ASN A 80 -0.27 -2.92 7.48
CA ASN A 80 -1.25 -1.90 7.86
C ASN A 80 -2.54 -2.49 8.46
N ARG A 81 -3.02 -3.64 7.95
CA ARG A 81 -4.19 -4.32 8.53
C ARG A 81 -3.89 -4.89 9.91
N LEU A 82 -2.68 -5.42 10.10
CA LEU A 82 -2.21 -5.89 11.40
C LEU A 82 -2.26 -4.77 12.44
N LEU A 83 -1.70 -3.62 12.11
CA LEU A 83 -1.71 -2.44 12.98
C LEU A 83 -3.15 -1.97 13.27
N ASN A 84 -4.01 -1.94 12.26
CA ASN A 84 -5.42 -1.53 12.44
C ASN A 84 -6.21 -2.47 13.36
N GLN A 85 -5.83 -3.74 13.44
CA GLN A 85 -6.46 -4.72 14.34
C GLN A 85 -5.91 -4.65 15.76
N LEU A 86 -4.61 -4.38 15.90
CA LEU A 86 -3.89 -4.51 17.17
C LEU A 86 -3.70 -3.16 17.89
N VAL A 87 -3.74 -2.04 17.17
CA VAL A 87 -3.52 -0.69 17.71
C VAL A 87 -4.80 0.15 17.57
N PRO A 88 -5.57 0.37 18.63
CA PRO A 88 -6.87 1.06 18.55
C PRO A 88 -6.81 2.50 18.03
N SER A 89 -5.66 3.17 18.18
CA SER A 89 -5.44 4.54 17.69
C SER A 89 -5.02 4.61 16.21
N PHE A 90 -4.68 3.49 15.61
CA PHE A 90 -4.30 3.39 14.21
C PHE A 90 -5.54 3.13 13.35
N ASN A 91 -5.70 3.91 12.28
CA ASN A 91 -6.78 3.75 11.34
C ASN A 91 -6.24 3.55 9.93
N PHE A 92 -6.70 2.48 9.28
CA PHE A 92 -6.35 2.11 7.93
C PHE A 92 -7.59 2.08 7.05
N PRO A 93 -8.05 3.24 6.56
CA PRO A 93 -9.21 3.32 5.69
C PRO A 93 -8.95 2.55 4.40
N GLN A 94 -9.99 1.90 3.90
CA GLN A 94 -9.95 1.12 2.66
C GLN A 94 -10.86 1.77 1.61
N PRO A 95 -10.43 2.93 1.05
CA PRO A 95 -11.24 3.62 0.07
C PRO A 95 -11.32 2.80 -1.22
N SER A 96 -12.45 2.94 -1.90
CA SER A 96 -12.64 2.46 -3.27
C SER A 96 -13.08 3.62 -4.14
N LEU A 97 -12.79 3.57 -5.44
CA LEU A 97 -13.11 4.64 -6.41
C LEU A 97 -12.40 5.98 -6.11
N THR A 98 -11.16 5.95 -5.69
CA THR A 98 -10.39 7.10 -5.22
C THR A 98 -9.02 7.22 -5.87
N ASP A 99 -8.95 7.17 -7.18
CA ASP A 99 -7.81 7.60 -8.01
C ASP A 99 -6.41 7.16 -7.49
N GLY A 100 -6.26 5.87 -7.10
CA GLY A 100 -5.01 5.25 -6.66
C GLY A 100 -4.86 5.04 -5.16
N THR A 101 -5.67 5.68 -4.30
CA THR A 101 -5.64 5.42 -2.84
C THR A 101 -6.19 4.05 -2.44
N ASP A 102 -6.75 3.31 -3.36
CA ASP A 102 -7.04 1.88 -3.22
C ASP A 102 -5.78 1.01 -3.34
N SER A 103 -4.73 1.51 -3.98
CA SER A 103 -3.42 0.85 -4.11
C SER A 103 -2.38 1.34 -3.10
N LEU A 104 -2.35 2.66 -2.79
CA LEU A 104 -1.50 3.29 -1.78
C LEU A 104 -2.40 3.92 -0.70
N ARG A 105 -2.83 3.12 0.25
CA ARG A 105 -3.83 3.54 1.25
C ARG A 105 -3.23 4.39 2.35
N PRO A 106 -3.83 5.55 2.65
CA PRO A 106 -3.35 6.44 3.70
C PRO A 106 -3.68 5.87 5.09
N ALA A 107 -2.65 5.50 5.85
CA ALA A 107 -2.80 5.15 7.24
C ALA A 107 -2.73 6.41 8.12
N THR A 108 -3.53 6.46 9.17
CA THR A 108 -3.56 7.57 10.12
C THR A 108 -3.40 7.08 11.55
N LEU A 109 -2.90 7.93 12.42
CA LEU A 109 -2.79 7.67 13.85
C LEU A 109 -3.50 8.78 14.61
N ARG A 110 -4.34 8.41 15.60
CA ARG A 110 -5.11 9.35 16.42
C ARG A 110 -6.00 10.30 15.62
N GLY A 111 -6.40 9.93 14.41
CA GLY A 111 -7.25 10.74 13.53
C GLY A 111 -6.53 11.92 12.86
N LEU A 112 -5.20 12.02 12.99
CA LEU A 112 -4.40 13.06 12.34
C LEU A 112 -4.00 12.64 10.92
N ALA A 113 -3.50 13.59 10.11
CA ALA A 113 -3.17 13.35 8.71
C ALA A 113 -2.03 12.31 8.56
N PRO A 114 -2.00 11.57 7.43
CA PRO A 114 -1.02 10.50 7.21
C PRO A 114 0.45 10.96 7.23
N ASP A 115 0.74 12.18 6.79
CA ASP A 115 2.06 12.81 6.80
C ASP A 115 2.52 13.27 8.20
N GLN A 116 1.62 13.21 9.19
CA GLN A 116 1.92 13.53 10.60
C GLN A 116 2.27 12.27 11.42
N VAL A 117 2.32 11.11 10.79
CA VAL A 117 2.74 9.83 11.38
C VAL A 117 4.14 9.51 10.90
N LEU A 118 5.11 9.59 11.81
CA LEU A 118 6.47 9.20 11.49
C LEU A 118 6.61 7.68 11.50
N VAL A 119 7.09 7.12 10.41
CA VAL A 119 7.45 5.71 10.31
C VAL A 119 8.96 5.58 10.26
N LEU A 120 9.48 4.74 11.14
CA LEU A 120 10.89 4.37 11.23
C LEU A 120 11.07 2.88 10.90
N VAL A 121 12.21 2.53 10.32
CA VAL A 121 12.70 1.15 10.19
C VAL A 121 14.06 1.09 10.86
N ASN A 122 14.22 0.21 11.85
CA ASN A 122 15.42 0.14 12.70
C ASN A 122 15.84 1.52 13.25
N GLY A 123 14.87 2.36 13.62
CA GLY A 123 15.10 3.71 14.14
C GLY A 123 15.43 4.78 13.08
N LYS A 124 15.50 4.44 11.80
CA LYS A 124 15.78 5.39 10.71
C LYS A 124 14.51 5.70 9.92
N ARG A 125 14.35 6.97 9.53
CA ARG A 125 13.18 7.48 8.81
C ARG A 125 12.91 6.71 7.52
N ARG A 126 11.69 6.23 7.36
CA ARG A 126 11.18 5.68 6.09
C ARG A 126 10.66 6.82 5.22
N HIS A 127 10.97 6.80 3.93
CA HIS A 127 10.47 7.76 2.96
C HIS A 127 8.95 7.62 2.74
N GLN A 128 8.34 8.70 2.30
CA GLN A 128 6.91 8.73 1.96
C GLN A 128 6.66 8.16 0.56
N SER A 129 5.43 7.71 0.31
CA SER A 129 4.98 7.33 -1.03
C SER A 129 4.83 8.55 -1.93
N SER A 130 4.79 8.34 -3.23
CA SER A 130 4.63 9.41 -4.22
C SER A 130 3.18 9.85 -4.43
N LEU A 131 2.20 9.08 -3.95
CA LEU A 131 0.79 9.42 -4.11
C LEU A 131 0.37 10.55 -3.17
N ILE A 132 -0.02 11.69 -3.75
CA ILE A 132 -0.73 12.74 -3.02
C ILE A 132 -2.21 12.37 -3.01
N ASN A 133 -2.80 12.28 -1.81
CA ASN A 133 -4.22 11.96 -1.65
C ASN A 133 -5.09 13.12 -2.13
N LEU A 134 -5.77 12.99 -3.26
CA LEU A 134 -6.52 14.08 -3.88
C LEU A 134 -8.03 13.94 -3.69
N ASN A 135 -8.61 12.83 -4.12
CA ASN A 135 -10.05 12.64 -4.19
C ASN A 135 -10.59 11.73 -3.10
N GLY A 136 -11.53 12.23 -2.28
CA GLY A 136 -12.34 11.41 -1.38
C GLY A 136 -11.59 10.61 -0.33
N SER A 137 -10.28 10.85 -0.17
CA SER A 137 -9.41 10.13 0.75
C SER A 137 -9.17 10.89 2.03
N VAL A 138 -8.84 10.17 3.09
CA VAL A 138 -8.31 10.75 4.32
C VAL A 138 -6.96 11.40 4.02
N GLY A 139 -6.70 12.55 4.63
CA GLY A 139 -5.45 13.27 4.47
C GLY A 139 -5.27 13.91 3.09
N ARG A 140 -6.33 14.50 2.55
CA ARG A 140 -6.28 15.20 1.26
C ARG A 140 -5.15 16.24 1.22
N GLY A 141 -4.30 16.16 0.19
CA GLY A 141 -3.15 17.03 -0.01
C GLY A 141 -1.88 16.54 0.68
N SER A 142 -1.92 15.40 1.41
CA SER A 142 -0.78 14.77 2.06
C SER A 142 -0.40 13.45 1.41
N THR A 143 0.78 12.95 1.75
CA THR A 143 1.27 11.62 1.40
C THR A 143 1.37 10.74 2.64
N ALA A 144 1.49 9.43 2.47
CA ALA A 144 1.67 8.49 3.57
C ALA A 144 2.87 7.59 3.29
N VAL A 145 3.44 6.98 4.31
CA VAL A 145 4.39 5.88 4.15
C VAL A 145 3.64 4.60 3.75
N ASP A 146 4.09 3.93 2.68
CA ASP A 146 3.54 2.64 2.30
C ASP A 146 4.15 1.51 3.14
N MET A 147 3.54 1.23 4.28
CA MET A 147 3.98 0.16 5.18
C MET A 147 3.68 -1.26 4.63
N ASN A 148 2.81 -1.38 3.62
CA ASN A 148 2.56 -2.68 2.98
C ASN A 148 3.71 -3.15 2.08
N THR A 149 4.73 -2.33 1.89
CA THR A 149 6.01 -2.75 1.30
C THR A 149 6.92 -3.49 2.29
N ILE A 150 6.57 -3.51 3.60
CA ILE A 150 7.32 -4.19 4.66
C ILE A 150 6.62 -5.51 4.99
N PRO A 151 7.14 -6.66 4.54
CA PRO A 151 6.53 -7.95 4.81
C PRO A 151 6.49 -8.27 6.32
N PRO A 152 5.38 -8.78 6.87
CA PRO A 152 5.31 -9.14 8.29
C PRO A 152 6.42 -10.10 8.75
N LEU A 153 6.85 -11.02 7.87
CA LEU A 153 7.94 -11.97 8.19
C LEU A 153 9.32 -11.30 8.34
N ALA A 154 9.52 -10.09 7.83
CA ALA A 154 10.76 -9.32 8.04
C ALA A 154 10.82 -8.69 9.44
N ILE A 155 9.67 -8.61 10.13
CA ILE A 155 9.50 -7.82 11.34
C ILE A 155 9.76 -8.66 12.57
N GLU A 156 10.62 -8.16 13.47
CA GLU A 156 10.84 -8.70 14.82
C GLU A 156 9.79 -8.17 15.79
N ARG A 157 9.57 -6.84 15.77
CA ARG A 157 8.52 -6.17 16.52
C ARG A 157 8.19 -4.82 15.92
N ILE A 158 7.02 -4.29 16.27
CA ILE A 158 6.63 -2.90 15.96
C ILE A 158 6.38 -2.18 17.28
N GLU A 159 6.98 -1.02 17.43
CA GLU A 159 6.75 -0.11 18.56
C GLU A 159 5.89 1.06 18.06
N VAL A 160 4.75 1.30 18.70
CA VAL A 160 3.85 2.41 18.35
C VAL A 160 3.77 3.39 19.52
N LEU A 161 4.42 4.53 19.37
CA LEU A 161 4.33 5.64 20.31
C LEU A 161 3.08 6.45 19.96
N ARG A 162 2.09 6.41 20.86
CA ARG A 162 0.77 7.05 20.67
C ARG A 162 0.71 8.48 21.18
N ASP A 163 1.80 9.21 21.08
CA ASP A 163 1.84 10.63 21.47
C ASP A 163 2.78 11.41 20.58
N GLY A 164 2.66 12.73 20.60
CA GLY A 164 3.53 13.62 19.84
C GLY A 164 4.98 13.50 20.33
N ALA A 165 5.89 13.26 19.41
CA ALA A 165 7.31 13.15 19.68
C ALA A 165 8.15 14.09 18.80
N ALA A 166 7.55 15.19 18.38
CA ALA A 166 8.17 16.17 17.49
C ALA A 166 9.46 16.77 18.05
N SER A 167 9.59 16.85 19.38
CA SER A 167 10.81 17.30 20.05
C SER A 167 12.01 16.37 19.86
N LEU A 168 11.76 15.06 19.65
CA LEU A 168 12.79 14.04 19.43
C LEU A 168 13.03 13.72 17.96
N TYR A 169 11.98 13.79 17.15
CA TYR A 169 11.98 13.24 15.78
C TYR A 169 11.63 14.28 14.70
N GLY A 170 11.31 15.51 15.07
CA GLY A 170 10.92 16.57 14.13
C GLY A 170 9.41 16.60 13.84
N SER A 171 9.01 17.48 12.92
CA SER A 171 7.62 17.88 12.65
C SER A 171 6.71 16.74 12.17
N ASP A 172 7.25 15.66 11.65
CA ASP A 172 6.44 14.56 11.10
C ASP A 172 5.91 13.61 12.19
N ALA A 173 6.40 13.77 13.45
CA ALA A 173 5.99 12.95 14.59
C ALA A 173 4.92 13.63 15.47
N ILE A 174 3.96 14.32 14.85
CA ILE A 174 2.87 15.03 15.58
C ILE A 174 1.83 14.03 16.09
N ALA A 175 1.41 13.11 15.23
CA ALA A 175 0.44 12.07 15.58
C ALA A 175 1.05 10.96 16.44
N GLY A 176 2.34 10.69 16.25
CA GLY A 176 3.07 9.64 16.91
C GLY A 176 4.15 9.04 16.02
N VAL A 177 4.77 7.95 16.51
CA VAL A 177 5.85 7.26 15.82
C VAL A 177 5.54 5.77 15.74
N ILE A 178 5.74 5.19 14.56
CA ILE A 178 5.69 3.76 14.33
C ILE A 178 7.10 3.31 13.97
N ASN A 179 7.73 2.51 14.81
CA ASN A 179 9.09 2.04 14.61
C ASN A 179 9.09 0.52 14.37
N VAL A 180 9.45 0.12 13.14
CA VAL A 180 9.53 -1.26 12.72
C VAL A 180 10.95 -1.76 12.97
N GLN A 181 11.11 -2.72 13.87
CA GLN A 181 12.37 -3.41 14.10
C GLN A 181 12.44 -4.66 13.23
N LEU A 182 13.51 -4.78 12.45
CA LEU A 182 13.72 -5.91 11.53
C LEU A 182 14.43 -7.06 12.24
N LYS A 183 14.12 -8.30 11.81
CA LYS A 183 14.76 -9.51 12.31
C LYS A 183 16.26 -9.50 12.06
N LYS A 184 17.00 -10.00 13.08
CA LYS A 184 18.45 -10.21 13.04
C LYS A 184 18.83 -11.68 13.26
N GLY A 185 17.89 -12.49 13.76
CA GLY A 185 18.15 -13.88 14.18
C GLY A 185 18.53 -14.80 13.04
N VAL A 186 19.20 -15.89 13.39
CA VAL A 186 19.56 -17.00 12.52
C VAL A 186 18.38 -17.97 12.44
N GLY A 187 18.15 -18.56 11.27
CA GLY A 187 17.09 -19.53 11.04
C GLY A 187 16.26 -19.23 9.81
N GLY A 188 15.24 -20.03 9.57
CA GLY A 188 14.40 -19.86 8.40
C GLY A 188 12.92 -20.09 8.70
N ARG A 189 12.06 -19.32 8.08
CA ARG A 189 10.61 -19.52 8.08
C ARG A 189 10.05 -19.29 6.69
N ALA A 190 9.16 -20.19 6.24
CA ALA A 190 8.38 -20.02 5.03
C ALA A 190 6.90 -20.16 5.37
N GLN A 191 6.05 -19.38 4.71
CA GLN A 191 4.61 -19.36 4.94
C GLN A 191 3.88 -19.24 3.60
N ALA A 192 2.83 -20.05 3.46
CA ALA A 192 1.84 -19.92 2.38
C ALA A 192 0.48 -19.66 3.01
N THR A 193 -0.21 -18.63 2.57
CA THR A 193 -1.53 -18.25 3.09
C THR A 193 -2.52 -18.13 1.94
N TYR A 194 -3.71 -18.68 2.12
CA TYR A 194 -4.86 -18.44 1.25
C TYR A 194 -5.99 -17.83 2.05
N GLY A 195 -6.57 -16.76 1.54
CA GLY A 195 -7.71 -16.08 2.12
C GLY A 195 -8.80 -15.80 1.10
N LYS A 196 -10.04 -15.69 1.57
CA LYS A 196 -11.22 -15.37 0.74
C LYS A 196 -12.30 -14.74 1.59
N TYR A 197 -13.00 -13.76 1.06
CA TYR A 197 -14.18 -13.21 1.71
C TYR A 197 -15.42 -14.04 1.38
N ILE A 198 -16.17 -14.42 2.43
CA ILE A 198 -17.49 -15.03 2.34
C ILE A 198 -18.43 -14.06 3.07
N THR A 199 -19.20 -13.28 2.30
CA THR A 199 -19.98 -12.16 2.83
C THR A 199 -21.45 -12.29 2.43
N THR A 200 -22.35 -12.10 3.38
CA THR A 200 -23.75 -11.74 3.14
C THR A 200 -23.86 -10.22 3.31
N MET A 201 -24.38 -9.54 2.31
CA MET A 201 -24.48 -8.08 2.30
C MET A 201 -25.86 -7.70 2.82
N GLU A 202 -25.95 -7.40 4.11
CA GLU A 202 -27.21 -7.02 4.77
C GLU A 202 -27.85 -5.82 4.05
N ASP A 203 -29.17 -5.87 3.87
CA ASP A 203 -29.99 -4.86 3.18
C ASP A 203 -29.64 -4.63 1.70
N VAL A 204 -28.81 -5.48 1.10
CA VAL A 204 -28.53 -5.46 -0.34
C VAL A 204 -29.22 -6.64 -1.02
N GLY A 205 -30.38 -6.41 -1.61
CA GLY A 205 -31.16 -7.45 -2.25
C GLY A 205 -30.49 -8.11 -3.44
N GLN A 206 -30.60 -9.44 -3.54
CA GLN A 206 -30.20 -10.18 -4.73
C GLN A 206 -31.25 -9.97 -5.83
N VAL A 207 -30.84 -9.46 -7.01
CA VAL A 207 -31.73 -9.27 -8.17
C VAL A 207 -32.23 -10.62 -8.65
N ASP A 208 -33.55 -10.72 -8.85
CA ASP A 208 -34.24 -11.84 -9.44
C ASP A 208 -34.53 -11.56 -10.91
N THR A 209 -35.41 -10.58 -11.18
CA THR A 209 -35.77 -10.20 -12.54
C THR A 209 -35.68 -8.69 -12.76
N VAL A 210 -35.67 -8.31 -14.03
CA VAL A 210 -35.67 -6.92 -14.45
C VAL A 210 -36.82 -6.73 -15.43
N GLY A 211 -37.87 -6.07 -14.98
CA GLY A 211 -39.05 -5.73 -15.81
C GLY A 211 -38.76 -4.52 -16.70
N LEU A 212 -39.18 -4.59 -17.97
CA LEU A 212 -39.03 -3.52 -18.92
C LEU A 212 -40.13 -2.49 -18.72
N THR A 213 -39.76 -1.20 -18.86
CA THR A 213 -40.70 -0.08 -18.81
C THR A 213 -40.71 0.62 -20.17
N THR A 214 -41.89 1.17 -20.56
CA THR A 214 -42.12 1.81 -21.84
C THR A 214 -42.12 3.34 -21.77
N GLY A 215 -42.14 3.91 -20.56
CA GLY A 215 -42.07 5.37 -20.37
C GLY A 215 -40.70 5.92 -20.68
N ALA A 216 -40.62 7.05 -21.36
CA ALA A 216 -39.38 7.65 -21.83
C ALA A 216 -38.39 8.00 -20.70
N SER A 217 -38.90 8.26 -19.50
CA SER A 217 -38.11 8.62 -18.33
C SER A 217 -38.00 7.48 -17.28
N ASP A 218 -38.67 6.36 -17.53
CA ASP A 218 -38.78 5.30 -16.53
C ASP A 218 -37.50 4.46 -16.43
N ASN A 219 -37.11 4.16 -15.22
CA ASN A 219 -36.10 3.14 -14.95
C ASN A 219 -36.74 1.73 -15.01
N PRO A 220 -35.97 0.70 -15.33
CA PRO A 220 -36.47 -0.67 -15.27
C PRO A 220 -36.92 -1.05 -13.84
N VAL A 221 -37.94 -1.90 -13.74
CA VAL A 221 -38.43 -2.40 -12.45
C VAL A 221 -37.59 -3.60 -12.02
N ILE A 222 -36.82 -3.44 -10.96
CA ILE A 222 -35.99 -4.51 -10.43
C ILE A 222 -36.80 -5.27 -9.36
N THR A 223 -36.96 -6.57 -9.56
CA THR A 223 -37.50 -7.47 -8.57
C THR A 223 -36.36 -8.20 -7.86
N TYR A 224 -36.48 -8.35 -6.55
CA TYR A 224 -35.49 -9.01 -5.72
C TYR A 224 -36.00 -10.35 -5.22
N THR A 225 -35.10 -11.30 -5.02
CA THR A 225 -35.42 -12.67 -4.53
C THR A 225 -35.95 -12.70 -3.09
N GLY A 226 -35.91 -11.57 -2.38
CA GLY A 226 -36.17 -11.51 -0.93
C GLY A 226 -34.99 -12.00 -0.08
N GLN A 227 -33.87 -12.30 -0.69
CA GLN A 227 -32.62 -12.66 0.01
C GLN A 227 -31.57 -11.60 -0.20
N ASP A 228 -30.72 -11.45 0.80
CA ASP A 228 -29.51 -10.61 0.71
C ASP A 228 -28.49 -11.18 -0.29
N ARG A 229 -27.79 -10.27 -0.93
CA ARG A 229 -26.74 -10.61 -1.88
C ARG A 229 -25.56 -11.28 -1.18
N LYS A 230 -25.23 -12.50 -1.63
CA LYS A 230 -24.04 -13.24 -1.14
C LYS A 230 -22.88 -13.10 -2.11
N ARG A 231 -21.68 -12.87 -1.56
CA ARG A 231 -20.45 -12.78 -2.33
C ARG A 231 -19.39 -13.72 -1.78
N ARG A 232 -18.65 -14.34 -2.70
CA ARG A 232 -17.45 -15.13 -2.44
C ARG A 232 -16.39 -14.63 -3.39
N ASP A 233 -15.55 -13.70 -2.92
CA ASP A 233 -14.59 -12.98 -3.75
C ASP A 233 -13.38 -12.54 -2.92
N GLY A 234 -12.40 -11.87 -3.57
CA GLY A 234 -11.20 -11.41 -2.90
C GLY A 234 -10.23 -12.54 -2.57
N ASP A 235 -10.17 -13.57 -3.43
CA ASP A 235 -9.17 -14.63 -3.30
C ASP A 235 -7.80 -14.00 -3.19
N THR A 236 -7.07 -14.35 -2.13
CA THR A 236 -5.74 -13.80 -1.84
C THR A 236 -4.78 -14.94 -1.57
N TYR A 237 -3.70 -14.99 -2.31
CA TYR A 237 -2.59 -15.92 -2.11
C TYR A 237 -1.37 -15.12 -1.67
N THR A 238 -0.73 -15.55 -0.58
CA THR A 238 0.52 -14.96 -0.11
C THR A 238 1.54 -16.05 0.12
N PHE A 239 2.72 -15.88 -0.46
CA PHE A 239 3.90 -16.72 -0.21
C PHE A 239 4.99 -15.83 0.35
N ALA A 240 5.47 -16.16 1.54
CA ALA A 240 6.51 -15.38 2.19
C ALA A 240 7.58 -16.29 2.77
N SER A 241 8.82 -15.83 2.75
CA SER A 241 9.95 -16.52 3.35
C SER A 241 10.91 -15.54 4.01
N ASN A 242 11.50 -15.93 5.11
CA ASN A 242 12.54 -15.20 5.82
C ASN A 242 13.68 -16.16 6.16
N PHE A 243 14.92 -15.76 5.90
CA PHE A 243 16.13 -16.53 6.20
C PHE A 243 17.14 -15.63 6.89
N GLY A 244 17.63 -16.09 8.04
CA GLY A 244 18.71 -15.46 8.78
C GLY A 244 19.95 -16.36 8.79
N LEU A 245 21.09 -15.80 8.46
CA LEU A 245 22.39 -16.47 8.41
C LEU A 245 23.39 -15.72 9.29
N PRO A 246 24.28 -16.42 9.99
CA PRO A 246 25.42 -15.79 10.63
C PRO A 246 26.41 -15.33 9.55
N VAL A 247 27.12 -14.23 9.80
CA VAL A 247 28.19 -13.70 8.95
C VAL A 247 29.46 -13.59 9.80
N GLY A 248 30.43 -14.48 9.56
CA GLY A 248 31.58 -14.60 10.43
C GLY A 248 31.18 -14.92 11.88
N ASP A 249 31.95 -14.41 12.85
CA ASP A 249 31.74 -14.68 14.27
C ASP A 249 30.80 -13.65 14.94
N SER A 250 30.59 -12.49 14.34
CA SER A 250 29.90 -11.36 14.97
C SER A 250 28.89 -10.65 14.06
N GLY A 251 28.60 -11.23 12.89
CA GLY A 251 27.67 -10.62 11.93
C GLY A 251 26.40 -11.44 11.72
N TYR A 252 25.42 -10.79 11.15
CA TYR A 252 24.16 -11.40 10.70
C TYR A 252 23.75 -10.89 9.34
N LEU A 253 23.04 -11.72 8.59
CA LEU A 253 22.37 -11.40 7.35
C LEU A 253 20.97 -11.99 7.39
N ASN A 254 19.95 -11.17 7.31
CA ASN A 254 18.56 -11.60 7.27
C ASN A 254 17.92 -11.13 5.97
N PHE A 255 17.28 -12.04 5.25
CA PHE A 255 16.63 -11.79 3.98
C PHE A 255 15.18 -12.25 4.02
N THR A 256 14.27 -11.41 3.55
CA THR A 256 12.84 -11.72 3.41
C THR A 256 12.38 -11.49 1.98
N ALA A 257 11.53 -12.39 1.49
CA ALA A 257 10.84 -12.26 0.23
C ALA A 257 9.36 -12.59 0.42
N GLU A 258 8.49 -11.80 -0.22
CA GLU A 258 7.05 -12.00 -0.22
C GLU A 258 6.46 -11.79 -1.60
N TYR A 259 5.58 -12.69 -2.01
CA TYR A 259 4.69 -12.52 -3.15
C TYR A 259 3.25 -12.61 -2.68
N LYS A 260 2.42 -11.63 -3.10
CA LYS A 260 0.98 -11.61 -2.83
C LYS A 260 0.20 -11.36 -4.12
N ASP A 261 -0.87 -12.13 -4.32
CA ASP A 261 -1.84 -11.94 -5.42
C ASP A 261 -3.23 -11.90 -4.82
N ARG A 262 -3.91 -10.74 -4.92
CA ARG A 262 -5.25 -10.50 -4.41
C ARG A 262 -6.20 -10.17 -5.54
N SER A 263 -7.26 -10.95 -5.66
CA SER A 263 -8.41 -10.68 -6.53
C SER A 263 -9.30 -9.57 -5.96
N PRO A 264 -10.08 -8.87 -6.81
CA PRO A 264 -10.92 -7.77 -6.35
C PRO A 264 -12.14 -8.27 -5.57
N THR A 265 -12.70 -7.38 -4.75
CA THR A 265 -14.01 -7.57 -4.13
C THR A 265 -15.05 -6.64 -4.74
N ASN A 266 -16.34 -7.01 -4.67
CA ASN A 266 -17.43 -6.15 -5.11
C ASN A 266 -18.59 -6.13 -4.12
N ARG A 267 -18.80 -4.99 -3.48
CA ARG A 267 -19.87 -4.72 -2.50
C ARG A 267 -20.94 -3.77 -3.06
N SER A 268 -21.05 -3.65 -4.40
CA SER A 268 -22.09 -2.81 -5.02
C SER A 268 -23.48 -3.38 -4.81
N GLY A 269 -24.46 -2.49 -4.66
CA GLY A 269 -25.88 -2.77 -4.88
C GLY A 269 -26.21 -2.81 -6.38
N ALA A 270 -27.47 -3.12 -6.70
CA ALA A 270 -27.95 -3.09 -8.07
C ALA A 270 -28.07 -1.65 -8.59
N ASP A 271 -27.60 -1.40 -9.82
CA ASP A 271 -27.87 -0.13 -10.51
C ASP A 271 -29.31 -0.14 -11.01
N ILE A 272 -30.14 0.70 -10.41
CA ILE A 272 -31.57 0.82 -10.73
C ILE A 272 -31.83 1.67 -11.97
N ARG A 273 -30.83 2.36 -12.48
CA ARG A 273 -30.97 3.31 -13.60
C ARG A 273 -31.08 2.55 -14.92
N ARG A 274 -31.79 3.13 -15.87
CA ARG A 274 -31.82 2.65 -17.26
C ARG A 274 -30.46 2.78 -17.91
N ASN A 275 -29.96 1.71 -18.52
CA ASN A 275 -28.66 1.69 -19.19
C ASN A 275 -28.73 2.12 -20.66
N TYR A 276 -29.83 1.80 -21.36
CA TYR A 276 -30.00 2.07 -22.79
C TYR A 276 -31.01 3.20 -23.07
N PHE A 277 -30.96 3.80 -24.28
CA PHE A 277 -31.83 4.92 -24.63
C PHE A 277 -33.26 4.53 -24.88
N ALA A 278 -33.47 3.43 -25.60
CA ALA A 278 -34.81 3.02 -26.01
C ALA A 278 -35.63 2.56 -24.79
N PRO A 279 -36.82 3.13 -24.56
CA PRO A 279 -37.76 2.57 -23.59
C PRO A 279 -38.10 1.12 -23.97
N GLY A 280 -38.07 0.24 -22.99
CA GLY A 280 -38.35 -1.17 -23.22
C GLY A 280 -37.26 -1.95 -23.99
N ASP A 281 -36.03 -1.42 -24.05
CA ASP A 281 -34.91 -2.12 -24.65
C ASP A 281 -34.71 -3.50 -24.00
N PRO A 282 -34.80 -4.61 -24.76
CA PRO A 282 -34.73 -5.95 -24.18
C PRO A 282 -33.41 -6.27 -23.50
N ARG A 283 -32.32 -5.56 -23.82
CA ARG A 283 -31.00 -5.72 -23.16
C ARG A 283 -31.04 -5.32 -21.70
N GLU A 284 -31.99 -4.45 -21.27
CA GLU A 284 -32.16 -4.12 -19.85
C GLU A 284 -32.44 -5.35 -19.00
N ALA A 285 -33.16 -6.35 -19.53
CA ALA A 285 -33.50 -7.57 -18.79
C ALA A 285 -32.26 -8.44 -18.48
N THR A 286 -31.24 -8.38 -19.32
CA THR A 286 -30.01 -9.18 -19.18
C THR A 286 -28.79 -8.38 -18.77
N PHE A 287 -28.92 -7.08 -18.65
CA PHE A 287 -27.83 -6.20 -18.22
C PHE A 287 -27.38 -6.51 -16.79
N ASN A 288 -26.06 -6.63 -16.58
CA ASN A 288 -25.49 -6.85 -15.25
C ASN A 288 -25.69 -5.61 -14.35
N ARG A 289 -26.66 -5.66 -13.47
CA ARG A 289 -27.00 -4.56 -12.55
C ARG A 289 -25.90 -4.28 -11.51
N TYR A 290 -24.93 -5.16 -11.34
CA TYR A 290 -23.79 -4.99 -10.44
C TYR A 290 -22.52 -4.55 -11.19
N ALA A 291 -22.68 -3.71 -12.22
CA ALA A 291 -21.60 -3.26 -13.09
C ALA A 291 -20.60 -2.31 -12.41
N HIS A 292 -20.98 -1.66 -11.32
CA HIS A 292 -20.06 -0.94 -10.45
C HIS A 292 -19.19 -1.90 -9.65
N ARG A 293 -17.95 -1.48 -9.33
CA ARG A 293 -17.06 -2.23 -8.45
C ARG A 293 -16.68 -1.39 -7.23
N TYR A 294 -17.39 -1.61 -6.12
CA TYR A 294 -17.07 -1.05 -4.81
C TYR A 294 -16.39 -2.10 -3.96
N GLY A 295 -15.18 -1.83 -3.50
CA GLY A 295 -14.41 -2.76 -2.70
C GLY A 295 -12.92 -2.70 -3.02
N ASP A 296 -12.18 -3.70 -2.54
CA ASP A 296 -10.75 -3.80 -2.80
C ASP A 296 -10.48 -4.01 -4.30
N GLY A 297 -9.47 -3.32 -4.81
CA GLY A 297 -8.94 -3.57 -6.14
C GLY A 297 -8.09 -4.84 -6.22
N VAL A 298 -7.67 -5.21 -7.42
CA VAL A 298 -6.61 -6.20 -7.63
C VAL A 298 -5.31 -5.65 -7.06
N SER A 299 -4.50 -6.50 -6.43
CA SER A 299 -3.12 -6.16 -6.04
C SER A 299 -2.22 -7.36 -6.26
N LYS A 300 -1.11 -7.15 -6.98
CA LYS A 300 -0.02 -8.12 -7.09
C LYS A 300 1.23 -7.46 -6.56
N ASP A 301 1.76 -8.00 -5.48
CA ASP A 301 2.90 -7.43 -4.78
C ASP A 301 4.07 -8.42 -4.80
N LEU A 302 5.27 -7.90 -5.02
CA LEU A 302 6.53 -8.61 -4.82
C LEU A 302 7.46 -7.73 -4.00
N ASN A 303 7.81 -8.18 -2.80
CA ASN A 303 8.60 -7.43 -1.85
C ASN A 303 9.84 -8.23 -1.43
N PHE A 304 10.98 -7.53 -1.37
CA PHE A 304 12.22 -8.04 -0.84
C PHE A 304 12.72 -7.12 0.28
N PHE A 305 13.25 -7.71 1.33
CA PHE A 305 13.86 -7.00 2.44
C PHE A 305 15.19 -7.64 2.84
N LEU A 306 16.18 -6.81 3.12
CA LEU A 306 17.49 -7.19 3.63
C LEU A 306 17.74 -6.45 4.95
N ASN A 307 18.31 -7.14 5.93
CA ASN A 307 18.84 -6.56 7.16
C ASN A 307 20.15 -7.26 7.53
N ALA A 308 21.23 -6.53 7.64
CA ALA A 308 22.55 -7.09 7.91
C ALA A 308 23.33 -6.19 8.87
N GLY A 309 24.20 -6.80 9.64
CA GLY A 309 25.14 -6.11 10.49
C GLY A 309 26.41 -6.93 10.69
N TYR A 310 27.51 -6.25 10.97
CA TYR A 310 28.80 -6.88 11.24
C TYR A 310 29.64 -6.01 12.15
N ASP A 311 30.16 -6.60 13.23
CA ASP A 311 31.07 -5.91 14.14
C ASP A 311 32.45 -5.80 13.49
N LEU A 312 32.84 -4.58 13.14
CA LEU A 312 34.14 -4.28 12.57
C LEU A 312 35.25 -4.32 13.65
N SER A 313 34.86 -4.03 14.87
CA SER A 313 35.68 -4.13 16.09
C SER A 313 34.74 -4.18 17.31
N ASP A 314 35.31 -4.37 18.51
CA ASP A 314 34.55 -4.38 19.78
C ASP A 314 33.71 -3.10 20.01
N ASN A 315 34.04 -2.00 19.34
CA ASN A 315 33.42 -0.70 19.53
C ASN A 315 32.75 -0.13 18.26
N ILE A 316 32.73 -0.86 17.15
CA ILE A 316 32.22 -0.36 15.86
C ILE A 316 31.42 -1.48 15.19
N GLU A 317 30.12 -1.26 15.00
CA GLU A 317 29.24 -2.10 14.18
C GLU A 317 28.92 -1.37 12.88
N PHE A 318 29.13 -2.02 11.75
CA PHE A 318 28.52 -1.65 10.47
C PHE A 318 27.15 -2.31 10.37
N TYR A 319 26.15 -1.54 9.95
CA TYR A 319 24.83 -2.10 9.66
C TYR A 319 24.30 -1.57 8.32
N THR A 320 23.47 -2.39 7.68
CA THR A 320 22.76 -2.01 6.46
C THR A 320 21.42 -2.71 6.41
N PHE A 321 20.41 -2.02 5.89
CA PHE A 321 19.12 -2.62 5.56
C PHE A 321 18.52 -1.95 4.34
N GLY A 322 17.63 -2.66 3.66
CA GLY A 322 16.99 -2.11 2.48
C GLY A 322 15.83 -2.95 1.99
N SER A 323 15.08 -2.38 1.08
CA SER A 323 13.93 -3.02 0.46
C SER A 323 13.80 -2.67 -1.01
N TYR A 324 13.21 -3.61 -1.75
CA TYR A 324 12.72 -3.41 -3.10
C TYR A 324 11.32 -4.00 -3.19
N GLY A 325 10.36 -3.19 -3.58
CA GLY A 325 8.95 -3.60 -3.74
C GLY A 325 8.41 -3.20 -5.10
N VAL A 326 7.60 -4.08 -5.69
CA VAL A 326 6.80 -3.79 -6.89
C VAL A 326 5.37 -4.16 -6.60
N ARG A 327 4.43 -3.26 -6.94
CA ARG A 327 2.99 -3.53 -6.85
C ARG A 327 2.30 -3.15 -8.14
N ASP A 328 1.52 -4.09 -8.69
CA ASP A 328 0.54 -3.86 -9.75
C ASP A 328 -0.86 -3.81 -9.12
N GLY A 329 -1.47 -2.64 -9.12
CA GLY A 329 -2.83 -2.41 -8.63
C GLY A 329 -3.82 -2.24 -9.79
N ASN A 330 -5.09 -2.60 -9.57
CA ASN A 330 -6.17 -2.33 -10.52
C ASN A 330 -7.45 -1.96 -9.76
N GLY A 331 -7.68 -0.67 -9.62
CA GLY A 331 -8.90 -0.06 -9.12
C GLY A 331 -9.94 0.13 -10.22
N ALA A 332 -11.12 0.61 -9.86
CA ALA A 332 -12.17 0.96 -10.80
C ALA A 332 -12.64 2.39 -10.62
N GLY A 333 -12.99 3.04 -11.72
CA GLY A 333 -13.79 4.26 -11.69
C GLY A 333 -15.28 3.97 -11.58
N PHE A 334 -16.10 5.00 -11.75
CA PHE A 334 -17.55 4.87 -11.86
C PHE A 334 -17.94 4.24 -13.20
N TYR A 335 -18.88 3.30 -13.18
CA TYR A 335 -19.46 2.74 -14.39
C TYR A 335 -20.14 3.81 -15.25
N ARG A 336 -19.81 3.83 -16.54
CA ARG A 336 -20.40 4.72 -17.56
C ARG A 336 -21.44 3.93 -18.34
N ARG A 337 -22.72 4.32 -18.18
CA ARG A 337 -23.83 3.66 -18.89
C ARG A 337 -23.71 3.87 -20.41
N SER A 338 -24.42 3.06 -21.18
CA SER A 338 -24.55 3.25 -22.64
C SER A 338 -25.01 4.69 -22.98
N THR A 339 -25.87 5.26 -22.14
CA THR A 339 -26.43 6.63 -22.29
C THR A 339 -25.58 7.76 -21.68
N ASP A 340 -24.42 7.45 -21.08
CA ASP A 340 -23.57 8.46 -20.46
C ASP A 340 -22.96 9.38 -21.53
N ALA A 341 -22.97 10.69 -21.33
CA ALA A 341 -22.40 11.66 -22.26
C ALA A 341 -20.90 11.39 -22.55
N ARG A 342 -20.20 10.80 -21.60
CA ARG A 342 -18.80 10.37 -21.71
C ARG A 342 -18.61 9.08 -22.51
N ASN A 343 -19.68 8.52 -23.03
CA ASN A 343 -19.71 7.34 -23.91
C ASN A 343 -20.17 7.71 -25.34
N ARG A 344 -20.35 9.00 -25.64
CA ARG A 344 -20.83 9.44 -26.95
C ARG A 344 -19.72 9.47 -27.99
N ASP A 345 -19.99 8.86 -29.14
CA ASP A 345 -19.16 8.94 -30.34
C ASP A 345 -19.61 10.14 -31.22
N TRP A 346 -18.92 11.26 -31.09
CA TRP A 346 -19.15 12.44 -31.87
C TRP A 346 -18.70 12.31 -33.35
N ALA A 347 -17.73 11.40 -33.61
CA ALA A 347 -17.28 11.12 -34.97
C ALA A 347 -18.29 10.29 -35.76
N ALA A 348 -19.03 9.40 -35.08
CA ALA A 348 -20.06 8.59 -35.72
C ALA A 348 -21.31 9.42 -36.08
N SER A 349 -21.71 10.41 -35.23
CA SER A 349 -22.81 11.30 -35.48
C SER A 349 -22.76 12.57 -34.64
N THR A 350 -22.97 13.71 -35.28
CA THR A 350 -23.04 15.01 -34.62
C THR A 350 -24.44 15.34 -34.11
N THR A 351 -25.48 14.67 -34.61
CA THR A 351 -26.89 14.95 -34.29
C THR A 351 -27.50 13.86 -33.41
N THR A 352 -27.17 12.60 -33.66
CA THR A 352 -27.72 11.46 -32.92
C THR A 352 -26.67 10.96 -31.91
N PHE A 353 -27.14 10.56 -30.75
CA PHE A 353 -26.23 9.91 -29.79
C PHE A 353 -25.89 8.48 -30.23
N VAL A 354 -24.63 8.22 -30.48
CA VAL A 354 -24.09 6.91 -30.78
C VAL A 354 -23.14 6.54 -29.63
N PRO A 355 -23.38 5.44 -28.90
CA PRO A 355 -22.46 5.03 -27.83
C PRO A 355 -21.19 4.39 -28.41
N ILE A 356 -20.04 4.76 -27.86
CA ILE A 356 -18.74 4.13 -28.20
C ILE A 356 -18.70 2.68 -27.70
N TYR A 357 -19.19 2.46 -26.49
CA TYR A 357 -19.39 1.18 -25.87
C TYR A 357 -20.90 0.89 -25.81
N ALA A 358 -21.35 -0.08 -26.57
CA ALA A 358 -22.78 -0.36 -26.77
C ALA A 358 -23.53 -0.63 -25.43
N ASP A 359 -22.87 -1.29 -24.47
CA ASP A 359 -23.44 -1.63 -23.18
C ASP A 359 -22.95 -0.72 -22.04
N GLY A 360 -22.15 0.30 -22.36
CA GLY A 360 -21.43 1.10 -21.37
C GLY A 360 -20.08 0.47 -21.00
N PHE A 361 -19.36 1.06 -20.04
CA PHE A 361 -18.04 0.59 -19.65
C PHE A 361 -17.69 0.96 -18.21
N LEU A 362 -16.83 0.14 -17.58
CA LEU A 362 -16.21 0.41 -16.30
C LEU A 362 -14.74 0.78 -16.57
N PRO A 363 -14.36 2.05 -16.47
CA PRO A 363 -12.96 2.42 -16.60
C PRO A 363 -12.14 1.89 -15.43
N LEU A 364 -10.94 1.41 -15.73
CA LEU A 364 -10.02 0.83 -14.76
C LEU A 364 -8.81 1.71 -14.57
N ILE A 365 -8.44 1.93 -13.31
CA ILE A 365 -7.25 2.66 -12.90
C ILE A 365 -6.20 1.63 -12.52
N VAL A 366 -5.22 1.44 -13.39
CA VAL A 366 -4.08 0.54 -13.15
C VAL A 366 -2.92 1.37 -12.61
N SER A 367 -2.40 0.97 -11.46
CA SER A 367 -1.25 1.59 -10.81
C SER A 367 -0.07 0.64 -10.83
N GLU A 368 1.08 1.10 -11.31
CA GLU A 368 2.36 0.39 -11.21
C GLU A 368 3.22 1.15 -10.22
N ILE A 369 3.55 0.50 -9.10
CA ILE A 369 4.29 1.13 -8.00
C ILE A 369 5.63 0.42 -7.86
N VAL A 370 6.71 1.21 -7.77
CA VAL A 370 8.05 0.71 -7.44
C VAL A 370 8.55 1.47 -6.23
N ASP A 371 8.90 0.74 -5.18
CA ASP A 371 9.39 1.27 -3.92
C ASP A 371 10.80 0.73 -3.63
N ILE A 372 11.74 1.64 -3.34
CA ILE A 372 13.13 1.30 -3.05
C ILE A 372 13.57 2.04 -1.79
N SER A 373 14.24 1.33 -0.90
CA SER A 373 14.90 1.93 0.25
C SER A 373 16.23 1.25 0.53
N ALA A 374 17.22 2.04 0.94
CA ALA A 374 18.50 1.54 1.38
C ALA A 374 19.02 2.41 2.53
N ALA A 375 19.57 1.79 3.54
CA ALA A 375 20.21 2.44 4.67
C ALA A 375 21.56 1.78 4.95
N ALA A 376 22.55 2.57 5.30
CA ALA A 376 23.84 2.07 5.79
C ALA A 376 24.36 3.01 6.89
N GLY A 377 25.02 2.45 7.88
CA GLY A 377 25.55 3.23 8.98
C GLY A 377 26.64 2.52 9.77
N LEU A 378 27.30 3.33 10.58
CA LEU A 378 28.26 2.89 11.59
C LEU A 378 27.75 3.36 12.94
N ARG A 379 27.69 2.45 13.90
CA ARG A 379 27.37 2.79 15.28
C ARG A 379 28.36 2.13 16.24
N GLY A 380 28.50 2.72 17.41
CA GLY A 380 29.42 2.20 18.38
C GLY A 380 29.78 3.21 19.47
N ALA A 381 30.94 3.03 20.08
CA ALA A 381 31.44 3.89 21.14
C ALA A 381 32.74 4.61 20.74
N LEU A 382 32.79 5.90 20.98
CA LEU A 382 33.99 6.75 20.83
C LEU A 382 34.33 7.32 22.21
N GLY A 383 35.19 6.63 22.94
CA GLY A 383 35.45 6.91 24.34
C GLY A 383 34.21 6.67 25.20
N SER A 384 33.68 7.72 25.84
CA SER A 384 32.46 7.64 26.66
C SER A 384 31.18 8.07 25.91
N TRP A 385 31.28 8.25 24.60
CA TRP A 385 30.15 8.63 23.76
C TRP A 385 29.69 7.47 22.87
N ASP A 386 28.43 7.12 22.92
CA ASP A 386 27.81 6.29 21.89
C ASP A 386 27.51 7.17 20.67
N TYR A 387 27.72 6.64 19.47
CA TYR A 387 27.41 7.34 18.23
C TYR A 387 26.69 6.46 17.23
N ASP A 388 25.89 7.08 16.36
CA ASP A 388 25.27 6.43 15.18
C ASP A 388 25.33 7.43 14.01
N LEU A 389 26.14 7.13 13.01
CA LEU A 389 26.23 7.86 11.76
C LEU A 389 25.62 7.03 10.64
N SER A 390 24.64 7.57 9.93
CA SER A 390 23.94 6.84 8.88
C SER A 390 23.54 7.68 7.69
N VAL A 391 23.38 7.01 6.55
CA VAL A 391 22.73 7.53 5.36
C VAL A 391 21.55 6.62 5.01
N VAL A 392 20.42 7.23 4.66
CA VAL A 392 19.19 6.55 4.21
C VAL A 392 18.76 7.16 2.89
N TYR A 393 18.50 6.32 1.92
CA TYR A 393 17.90 6.68 0.64
C TYR A 393 16.56 5.98 0.49
N GLY A 394 15.55 6.68 -0.03
CA GLY A 394 14.25 6.12 -0.37
C GLY A 394 13.67 6.74 -1.63
N SER A 395 12.96 5.97 -2.41
CA SER A 395 12.23 6.44 -3.59
C SER A 395 11.00 5.60 -3.84
N ASN A 396 9.90 6.27 -4.09
CA ASN A 396 8.64 5.66 -4.50
C ASN A 396 8.22 6.25 -5.85
N LEU A 397 7.90 5.37 -6.79
CA LEU A 397 7.41 5.71 -8.13
C LEU A 397 6.00 5.11 -8.28
N LEU A 398 5.06 5.90 -8.73
CA LEU A 398 3.71 5.49 -9.10
C LEU A 398 3.44 5.92 -10.54
N ASN A 399 3.14 4.97 -11.41
CA ASN A 399 2.67 5.20 -12.76
C ASN A 399 1.19 4.83 -12.88
N TYR A 400 0.43 5.65 -13.59
CA TYR A 400 -0.97 5.40 -13.90
C TYR A 400 -1.15 4.93 -15.33
N LYS A 401 -1.97 3.90 -15.51
CA LYS A 401 -2.57 3.52 -16.78
C LYS A 401 -4.09 3.48 -16.62
N ILE A 402 -4.80 4.04 -17.56
CA ILE A 402 -6.25 3.95 -17.59
C ILE A 402 -6.63 2.96 -18.67
N GLU A 403 -7.35 1.91 -18.28
CA GLU A 403 -7.80 0.87 -19.19
C GLU A 403 -9.32 0.89 -19.32
N ASN A 404 -9.83 0.25 -20.38
CA ASN A 404 -11.25 0.21 -20.69
C ASN A 404 -11.88 1.61 -20.65
N SER A 405 -11.26 2.57 -21.32
CA SER A 405 -11.60 3.99 -21.29
C SER A 405 -11.65 4.58 -22.70
N VAL A 406 -11.84 5.89 -22.83
CA VAL A 406 -11.91 6.61 -24.08
C VAL A 406 -11.65 8.09 -23.87
N ASN A 407 -11.03 8.77 -24.83
CA ASN A 407 -11.03 10.21 -24.96
C ASN A 407 -12.12 10.60 -25.98
N THR A 408 -13.30 10.96 -25.50
CA THR A 408 -14.47 11.24 -26.36
C THR A 408 -14.28 12.42 -27.27
N SER A 409 -13.37 13.34 -26.93
CA SER A 409 -13.06 14.50 -27.79
C SER A 409 -12.34 14.13 -29.08
N LEU A 410 -11.74 12.92 -29.16
CA LEU A 410 -11.12 12.37 -30.36
C LEU A 410 -12.11 11.58 -31.23
N GLY A 411 -13.28 11.22 -30.70
CA GLY A 411 -14.24 10.29 -31.32
C GLY A 411 -13.91 8.82 -31.05
N GLY A 412 -14.89 7.96 -31.31
CA GLY A 412 -14.80 6.54 -30.97
C GLY A 412 -13.76 5.76 -31.75
N THR A 413 -13.48 6.13 -32.98
CA THR A 413 -12.50 5.43 -33.84
C THR A 413 -11.06 5.83 -33.50
N ASP A 414 -10.82 7.12 -33.27
CA ASP A 414 -9.46 7.68 -33.17
C ASP A 414 -8.91 7.64 -31.72
N SER A 415 -9.79 7.47 -30.76
CA SER A 415 -9.38 7.36 -29.36
C SER A 415 -8.82 5.98 -29.02
N ALA A 416 -7.70 5.95 -28.32
CA ALA A 416 -7.23 4.74 -27.63
C ALA A 416 -8.26 4.25 -26.59
N ARG A 417 -8.13 3.00 -26.16
CA ARG A 417 -8.90 2.38 -25.07
C ARG A 417 -8.08 2.16 -23.81
N ARG A 418 -6.77 2.34 -23.95
CA ARG A 418 -5.76 2.28 -22.89
C ARG A 418 -4.88 3.50 -23.01
N PHE A 419 -4.57 4.10 -21.89
CA PHE A 419 -3.78 5.33 -21.83
C PHE A 419 -2.69 5.18 -20.79
N ASN A 420 -1.49 5.67 -21.11
CA ASN A 420 -0.50 6.00 -20.11
C ASN A 420 -0.86 7.40 -19.57
N ALA A 421 -1.35 7.48 -18.34
CA ALA A 421 -1.77 8.74 -17.72
C ALA A 421 -0.66 9.38 -16.87
N GLY A 422 0.60 9.01 -17.11
CA GLY A 422 1.74 9.60 -16.41
C GLY A 422 1.96 9.02 -15.01
N GLY A 423 2.59 9.81 -14.15
CA GLY A 423 2.93 9.29 -12.83
C GLY A 423 3.54 10.33 -11.90
N MET A 424 3.91 9.85 -10.73
CA MET A 424 4.49 10.64 -9.64
C MET A 424 5.70 9.91 -9.07
N ARG A 425 6.73 10.65 -8.71
CA ARG A 425 7.90 10.11 -8.05
C ARG A 425 8.27 10.97 -6.84
N ALA A 426 8.41 10.36 -5.69
CA ALA A 426 9.01 10.95 -4.50
C ALA A 426 10.38 10.32 -4.25
N GLY A 427 11.34 11.11 -3.80
CA GLY A 427 12.66 10.66 -3.40
C GLY A 427 13.10 11.39 -2.14
N GLN A 428 13.82 10.69 -1.27
CA GLN A 428 14.36 11.25 -0.03
C GLN A 428 15.76 10.69 0.22
N THR A 429 16.68 11.57 0.63
CA THR A 429 17.97 11.18 1.17
C THR A 429 18.15 11.85 2.54
N THR A 430 18.50 11.05 3.54
CA THR A 430 18.70 11.55 4.90
C THR A 430 20.08 11.12 5.40
N VAL A 431 20.83 12.06 5.98
CA VAL A 431 22.08 11.79 6.68
C VAL A 431 21.87 12.16 8.15
N ASN A 432 22.12 11.21 9.05
CA ASN A 432 21.92 11.39 10.48
C ASN A 432 23.23 11.16 11.23
N LEU A 433 23.48 11.99 12.22
CA LEU A 433 24.45 11.77 13.28
C LEU A 433 23.75 11.90 14.63
N ASP A 434 23.77 10.83 15.40
CA ASP A 434 23.25 10.78 16.77
C ASP A 434 24.43 10.52 17.72
N MET A 435 24.51 11.28 18.81
CA MET A 435 25.52 11.14 19.86
C MET A 435 24.82 11.06 21.23
N ARG A 436 25.28 10.16 22.08
CA ARG A 436 24.74 9.99 23.44
C ARG A 436 25.85 9.70 24.43
N ARG A 437 25.64 10.16 25.67
CA ARG A 437 26.49 9.83 26.80
C ARG A 437 25.69 9.86 28.10
N ASP A 438 25.90 8.90 28.96
CA ASP A 438 25.38 8.91 30.32
C ASP A 438 26.43 9.52 31.26
N LEU A 439 26.00 10.53 32.04
CA LEU A 439 26.82 11.27 33.00
C LEU A 439 26.42 10.86 34.41
N ASP A 440 27.31 10.21 35.12
CA ASP A 440 27.14 9.98 36.54
C ASP A 440 27.70 11.20 37.33
N LEU A 441 26.79 11.95 37.95
CA LEU A 441 27.14 13.12 38.73
C LEU A 441 27.28 12.81 40.23
N GLY A 442 27.15 11.53 40.61
CA GLY A 442 27.19 11.09 42.01
C GLY A 442 25.98 11.56 42.85
N ILE A 443 24.92 12.06 42.23
CA ILE A 443 23.70 12.57 42.86
C ILE A 443 22.50 11.96 42.13
N GLY A 444 21.87 10.94 42.71
CA GLY A 444 20.73 10.23 42.11
C GLY A 444 21.10 9.37 40.91
N ASP A 445 20.16 9.21 39.97
CA ASP A 445 20.39 8.42 38.74
C ASP A 445 21.27 9.21 37.76
N SER A 446 21.90 8.46 36.80
CA SER A 446 22.70 9.06 35.72
C SER A 446 21.87 9.96 34.82
N ILE A 447 22.45 11.10 34.41
CA ILE A 447 21.85 12.00 33.43
C ILE A 447 22.27 11.57 32.04
N SER A 448 21.30 11.24 31.20
CA SER A 448 21.55 10.91 29.79
C SER A 448 21.56 12.20 28.96
N LEU A 449 22.72 12.52 28.37
CA LEU A 449 22.90 13.63 27.44
C LEU A 449 22.90 13.09 26.01
N ALA A 450 22.01 13.60 25.17
CA ALA A 450 21.97 13.22 23.75
C ALA A 450 21.85 14.47 22.86
N PHE A 451 22.57 14.46 21.74
CA PHE A 451 22.47 15.48 20.70
C PHE A 451 22.73 14.83 19.33
N GLY A 452 22.36 15.52 18.27
CA GLY A 452 22.59 15.02 16.92
C GLY A 452 22.21 16.04 15.87
N GLY A 453 22.29 15.61 14.62
CA GLY A 453 21.89 16.40 13.46
C GLY A 453 21.34 15.54 12.35
N GLU A 454 20.35 16.04 11.64
CA GLU A 454 19.79 15.43 10.45
C GLU A 454 19.90 16.42 9.27
N TYR A 455 20.47 15.96 8.17
CA TYR A 455 20.33 16.59 6.86
C TYR A 455 19.39 15.77 6.03
N ARG A 456 18.34 16.40 5.45
CA ARG A 456 17.34 15.73 4.63
C ARG A 456 17.15 16.51 3.32
N ASP A 457 17.25 15.79 2.21
CA ASP A 457 16.92 16.25 0.87
C ASP A 457 15.71 15.48 0.36
N GLU A 458 14.71 16.19 -0.11
CA GLU A 458 13.48 15.62 -0.63
C GLU A 458 13.21 16.18 -2.03
N ASN A 459 12.81 15.31 -2.93
CA ASN A 459 12.40 15.70 -4.27
C ASN A 459 11.08 15.05 -4.68
N TYR A 460 10.31 15.81 -5.46
CA TYR A 460 9.05 15.34 -6.00
C TYR A 460 8.96 15.68 -7.47
N LYS A 461 8.53 14.71 -8.29
CA LYS A 461 8.40 14.86 -9.74
C LYS A 461 7.07 14.32 -10.21
N ILE A 462 6.36 15.13 -11.02
CA ILE A 462 5.19 14.70 -11.79
C ILE A 462 5.67 14.39 -13.21
N VAL A 463 5.24 13.26 -13.76
CA VAL A 463 5.55 12.80 -15.11
C VAL A 463 4.28 12.85 -15.93
N ALA A 464 4.28 13.61 -17.00
CA ALA A 464 3.12 13.73 -17.89
C ALA A 464 2.78 12.38 -18.55
N GLY A 465 1.49 12.15 -18.78
CA GLY A 465 1.01 11.03 -19.55
C GLY A 465 1.25 11.18 -21.06
N GLU A 466 0.79 10.18 -21.82
CA GLU A 466 0.80 10.29 -23.27
C GLU A 466 -0.23 11.31 -23.77
N LEU A 467 0.00 11.91 -24.94
CA LEU A 467 -0.80 13.01 -25.47
C LEU A 467 -2.32 12.70 -25.50
N GLN A 468 -2.69 11.49 -25.93
CA GLN A 468 -4.10 11.12 -26.01
C GLN A 468 -4.79 11.02 -24.63
N SER A 469 -4.03 10.88 -23.54
CA SER A 469 -4.58 10.80 -22.18
C SER A 469 -5.15 12.14 -21.69
N TYR A 470 -4.72 13.29 -22.26
CA TYR A 470 -5.11 14.62 -21.80
C TYR A 470 -5.50 15.61 -22.90
N VAL A 471 -5.22 15.31 -24.18
CA VAL A 471 -5.48 16.26 -25.27
C VAL A 471 -6.96 16.55 -25.47
N ASN A 472 -7.27 17.79 -25.81
CA ASN A 472 -8.55 18.19 -26.36
C ASN A 472 -8.56 17.94 -27.87
N GLY A 473 -9.39 16.98 -28.31
CA GLY A 473 -9.56 16.66 -29.73
C GLY A 473 -10.56 17.58 -30.44
N PRO A 474 -10.86 17.31 -31.72
CA PRO A 474 -11.71 18.17 -32.55
C PRO A 474 -13.15 18.34 -32.03
N PHE A 475 -13.62 17.38 -31.20
CA PHE A 475 -14.98 17.44 -30.65
C PHE A 475 -15.04 18.09 -29.26
N SER A 476 -13.97 18.71 -28.76
CA SER A 476 -13.98 19.43 -27.49
C SER A 476 -14.58 20.82 -27.57
N ALA A 477 -14.46 21.47 -28.72
CA ALA A 477 -15.00 22.83 -28.98
C ALA A 477 -16.51 22.80 -29.26
N PRO A 478 -17.22 23.96 -29.06
CA PRO A 478 -18.60 24.09 -29.48
C PRO A 478 -18.76 23.76 -30.97
N PRO A 479 -19.90 23.15 -31.38
CA PRO A 479 -21.11 22.87 -30.60
C PRO A 479 -21.05 21.54 -29.82
N PHE A 480 -19.96 20.81 -29.84
CA PHE A 480 -19.88 19.43 -29.33
C PHE A 480 -19.66 19.36 -27.80
N GLY A 481 -18.65 20.08 -27.30
CA GLY A 481 -18.35 20.15 -25.87
C GLY A 481 -17.92 18.81 -25.21
N ALA A 482 -17.34 17.89 -25.98
CA ALA A 482 -16.83 16.64 -25.44
C ALA A 482 -15.64 16.91 -24.52
N ALA A 483 -15.60 16.27 -23.36
CA ALA A 483 -14.47 16.36 -22.45
C ALA A 483 -13.22 15.74 -23.07
N GLY A 484 -12.09 16.43 -22.99
CA GLY A 484 -10.79 15.90 -23.37
C GLY A 484 -10.23 14.95 -22.34
N GLY A 485 -9.25 14.17 -22.75
CA GLY A 485 -8.53 13.23 -21.90
C GLY A 485 -9.25 11.89 -21.65
N SER A 486 -8.56 10.98 -20.99
CA SER A 486 -9.12 9.70 -20.55
C SER A 486 -10.21 9.91 -19.49
N GLN A 487 -11.15 8.97 -19.40
CA GLN A 487 -12.41 9.19 -18.67
C GLN A 487 -12.35 9.03 -17.15
N VAL A 488 -11.24 8.93 -16.54
CA VAL A 488 -11.14 8.87 -15.06
C VAL A 488 -10.04 9.80 -14.59
N PHE A 489 -8.88 9.64 -15.19
CA PHE A 489 -7.69 10.34 -14.79
C PHE A 489 -6.95 10.81 -16.06
N PRO A 490 -7.06 12.06 -16.45
CA PRO A 490 -6.29 12.62 -17.55
C PRO A 490 -4.82 12.75 -17.15
N GLY A 491 -3.92 12.46 -18.08
CA GLY A 491 -2.47 12.49 -17.87
C GLY A 491 -1.82 13.87 -17.81
#